data_da26661762f104799b133f7ab91baea1
#
_entry.id   da26661762f104799b133f7ab91baea1
#
_cell.length_a   1.000
_cell.length_b   1.000
_cell.length_c   1.000
_cell.angle_alpha   90.00
_cell.angle_beta   90.00
_cell.angle_gamma   90.00
#
_symmetry.space_group_name_H-M   'P 1'
#
loop_
_entity.id
_entity.type
_entity.pdbx_description
1 polymer ?
#
loop_
_entity_poly.entity_id
_entity_poly.type
_entity_poly.pdbx_seq_one_letter_code
_entity_poly.pdbx_strand_id
1 'polypeptide(L)'
;AASLDECALLLHATVVSRPTEDRAVIDAGTKSLTSDLVAPSVGPGYGLILGYPDAVIERLNEEHGVVDLSHCDAKPALGERVRIVPNHVCVVSNLHDEVVMSRDGRVVDTWRVAARGKTR
;
A
#
# COMPACT_ATOMS: atom_id res chain seq x y z
N ALA A 1 -17.90 -1.33 9.49
CA ALA A 1 -16.68 -1.19 8.68
C ALA A 1 -16.56 -2.37 7.72
N ALA A 2 -15.95 -2.13 6.56
CA ALA A 2 -15.74 -3.15 5.56
C ALA A 2 -14.73 -4.21 6.04
N SER A 3 -14.94 -5.47 5.64
CA SER A 3 -13.93 -6.51 5.79
C SER A 3 -12.85 -6.35 4.73
N LEU A 4 -11.71 -7.06 4.88
CA LEU A 4 -10.64 -7.02 3.88
C LEU A 4 -11.11 -7.47 2.49
N ASP A 5 -12.03 -8.44 2.42
CA ASP A 5 -12.58 -8.93 1.16
C ASP A 5 -13.44 -7.88 0.44
N GLU A 6 -13.94 -6.90 1.19
CA GLU A 6 -14.74 -5.80 0.65
C GLU A 6 -13.91 -4.59 0.26
N CYS A 7 -12.63 -4.58 0.57
CA CYS A 7 -11.71 -3.49 0.19
C CYS A 7 -11.39 -3.58 -1.29
N ALA A 8 -11.91 -2.62 -2.06
CA ALA A 8 -11.79 -2.64 -3.52
C ALA A 8 -10.55 -1.95 -4.03
N LEU A 9 -10.00 -0.96 -3.30
CA LEU A 9 -8.82 -0.21 -3.72
C LEU A 9 -7.55 -0.81 -3.12
N LEU A 10 -6.62 -1.16 -3.98
CA LEU A 10 -5.31 -1.66 -3.60
C LEU A 10 -4.22 -0.84 -4.28
N LEU A 11 -3.15 -0.57 -3.57
CA LEU A 11 -1.91 -0.05 -4.17
C LEU A 11 -0.95 -1.22 -4.39
N HIS A 12 -0.43 -1.35 -5.60
CA HIS A 12 0.62 -2.32 -5.91
C HIS A 12 1.98 -1.67 -5.75
N ALA A 13 2.88 -2.33 -5.06
CA ALA A 13 4.25 -1.89 -4.87
C ALA A 13 5.21 -3.06 -5.04
N THR A 14 6.48 -2.77 -5.23
CA THR A 14 7.53 -3.78 -5.39
C THR A 14 8.52 -3.67 -4.24
N VAL A 15 8.97 -4.81 -3.73
CA VAL A 15 10.07 -4.86 -2.78
C VAL A 15 11.37 -4.57 -3.53
N VAL A 16 11.92 -3.38 -3.33
CA VAL A 16 13.10 -2.90 -4.05
C VAL A 16 14.39 -3.07 -3.29
N SER A 17 14.31 -3.36 -2.00
CA SER A 17 15.48 -3.63 -1.15
C SER A 17 15.13 -4.52 0.03
N ARG A 18 16.07 -5.39 0.39
CA ARG A 18 16.03 -6.22 1.60
C ARG A 18 17.34 -6.01 2.37
N PRO A 19 17.45 -4.88 3.12
CA PRO A 19 18.71 -4.54 3.82
C PRO A 19 19.09 -5.57 4.88
N THR A 20 18.10 -6.13 5.56
CA THR A 20 18.27 -7.20 6.54
C THR A 20 17.14 -8.23 6.40
N GLU A 21 17.23 -9.32 7.13
CA GLU A 21 16.18 -10.34 7.18
C GLU A 21 14.86 -9.79 7.71
N ASP A 22 14.91 -8.81 8.61
CA ASP A 22 13.75 -8.23 9.27
C ASP A 22 13.29 -6.90 8.66
N ARG A 23 13.86 -6.49 7.52
CA ARG A 23 13.52 -5.22 6.90
C ARG A 23 13.40 -5.35 5.39
N ALA A 24 12.37 -4.70 4.86
CA ALA A 24 12.19 -4.50 3.43
C ALA A 24 11.98 -3.02 3.14
N VAL A 25 12.27 -2.62 1.91
CA VAL A 25 11.91 -1.32 1.37
C VAL A 25 11.04 -1.54 0.15
N ILE A 26 9.91 -0.84 0.10
CA ILE A 26 8.98 -0.87 -1.03
C ILE A 26 9.02 0.47 -1.77
N ASP A 27 8.69 0.46 -3.04
CA ASP A 27 8.66 1.66 -3.90
C ASP A 27 7.34 2.43 -3.79
N ALA A 28 6.74 2.45 -2.61
CA ALA A 28 5.56 3.23 -2.29
C ALA A 28 5.86 4.14 -1.09
N GLY A 29 5.75 5.43 -1.31
CA GLY A 29 5.97 6.45 -0.30
C GLY A 29 4.80 7.42 -0.22
N THR A 30 5.02 8.61 0.32
CA THR A 30 3.96 9.61 0.50
C THR A 30 3.37 10.12 -0.81
N LYS A 31 4.09 9.96 -1.93
CA LYS A 31 3.59 10.34 -3.26
C LYS A 31 2.61 9.34 -3.87
N SER A 32 2.47 8.16 -3.31
CA SER A 32 1.59 7.12 -3.85
C SER A 32 0.68 6.51 -2.79
N LEU A 33 1.08 6.55 -1.53
CA LEU A 33 0.35 6.00 -0.39
C LEU A 33 0.02 7.13 0.59
N THR A 34 -1.08 7.01 1.32
CA THR A 34 -1.42 8.01 2.34
C THR A 34 -0.44 8.01 3.51
N SER A 35 -0.12 9.20 4.03
CA SER A 35 0.60 9.32 5.30
C SER A 35 -0.32 9.29 6.53
N ASP A 36 -1.61 9.08 6.33
CA ASP A 36 -2.57 8.96 7.42
C ASP A 36 -2.40 7.63 8.16
N LEU A 37 -2.48 7.71 9.48
CA LEU A 37 -2.52 6.54 10.35
C LEU A 37 -3.96 6.25 10.74
N VAL A 38 -4.27 4.98 10.95
CA VAL A 38 -5.54 4.56 11.55
C VAL A 38 -5.40 4.52 13.07
N ALA A 39 -6.54 4.40 13.76
CA ALA A 39 -6.53 4.21 15.21
C ALA A 39 -5.67 2.98 15.59
N PRO A 40 -4.90 3.04 16.67
CA PRO A 40 -4.06 1.91 17.10
C PRO A 40 -4.81 0.59 17.27
N SER A 41 -6.10 0.67 17.59
CA SER A 41 -6.97 -0.52 17.71
C SER A 41 -7.27 -1.20 16.39
N VAL A 42 -7.05 -0.52 15.26
CA VAL A 42 -7.28 -1.07 13.91
C VAL A 42 -6.02 -1.74 13.37
N GLY A 43 -4.87 -1.14 13.62
CA GLY A 43 -3.60 -1.72 13.22
C GLY A 43 -2.46 -0.71 13.21
N PRO A 44 -1.21 -1.18 13.21
CA PRO A 44 -0.03 -0.33 13.13
C PRO A 44 0.30 0.04 11.68
N GLY A 45 1.05 1.14 11.51
CA GLY A 45 1.70 1.49 10.26
C GLY A 45 0.80 2.19 9.24
N TYR A 46 1.31 2.28 8.02
CA TYR A 46 0.76 3.11 6.95
C TYR A 46 -0.06 2.35 5.91
N GLY A 47 -0.52 1.18 6.26
CA GLY A 47 -1.34 0.34 5.41
C GLY A 47 -1.12 -1.13 5.73
N LEU A 48 -1.96 -1.99 5.16
CA LEU A 48 -1.88 -3.44 5.37
C LEU A 48 -1.37 -4.10 4.09
N ILE A 49 -0.29 -4.87 4.20
CA ILE A 49 0.23 -5.66 3.09
C ILE A 49 -0.50 -6.99 3.06
N LEU A 50 -1.24 -7.25 1.99
CA LEU A 50 -1.99 -8.49 1.83
C LEU A 50 -1.03 -9.69 1.75
N GLY A 51 -1.36 -10.75 2.45
CA GLY A 51 -0.52 -11.95 2.54
C GLY A 51 0.56 -11.88 3.61
N TYR A 52 0.83 -10.69 4.17
CA TYR A 52 1.82 -10.46 5.22
C TYR A 52 1.21 -9.61 6.35
N PRO A 53 0.24 -10.16 7.11
CA PRO A 53 -0.52 -9.38 8.09
C PRO A 53 0.33 -8.85 9.24
N ASP A 54 1.46 -9.47 9.52
CA ASP A 54 2.36 -9.05 10.60
C ASP A 54 3.48 -8.11 10.12
N ALA A 55 3.53 -7.81 8.82
CA ALA A 55 4.43 -6.80 8.28
C ALA A 55 3.88 -5.40 8.59
N VAL A 56 4.74 -4.49 9.00
CA VAL A 56 4.36 -3.12 9.36
C VAL A 56 5.11 -2.13 8.49
N ILE A 57 4.38 -1.33 7.72
CA ILE A 57 4.96 -0.18 7.02
C ILE A 57 5.18 0.90 8.07
N GLU A 58 6.37 0.93 8.65
CA GLU A 58 6.65 1.74 9.83
C GLU A 58 7.03 3.19 9.52
N ARG A 59 7.47 3.45 8.30
CA ARG A 59 7.94 4.77 7.90
C ARG A 59 7.80 4.96 6.39
N LEU A 60 7.38 6.17 5.99
CA LEU A 60 7.34 6.60 4.60
C LEU A 60 8.28 7.78 4.39
N ASN A 61 9.03 7.77 3.30
CA ASN A 61 9.54 8.97 2.69
C ASN A 61 8.77 9.23 1.39
N GLU A 62 9.21 10.13 0.53
CA GLU A 62 8.44 10.51 -0.66
C GLU A 62 8.19 9.34 -1.61
N GLU A 63 9.23 8.54 -1.87
CA GLU A 63 9.21 7.50 -2.91
C GLU A 63 9.20 6.07 -2.35
N HIS A 64 9.55 5.90 -1.07
CA HIS A 64 9.76 4.58 -0.50
C HIS A 64 9.07 4.42 0.85
N GLY A 65 8.72 3.18 1.16
CA GLY A 65 8.25 2.78 2.48
C GLY A 65 9.22 1.78 3.11
N VAL A 66 9.47 1.94 4.40
CA VAL A 66 10.28 1.01 5.18
C VAL A 66 9.34 0.07 5.92
N VAL A 67 9.54 -1.22 5.72
CA VAL A 67 8.68 -2.29 6.26
C VAL A 67 9.45 -3.08 7.31
N ASP A 68 8.87 -3.17 8.51
CA ASP A 68 9.34 -4.05 9.57
C ASP A 68 8.76 -5.45 9.37
N LEU A 69 9.62 -6.44 9.22
CA LEU A 69 9.28 -7.84 9.02
C LEU A 69 9.63 -8.70 10.24
N SER A 70 10.05 -8.10 11.36
CA SER A 70 10.57 -8.84 12.53
C SER A 70 9.55 -9.80 13.15
N HIS A 71 8.25 -9.54 12.97
CA HIS A 71 7.17 -10.38 13.50
C HIS A 71 6.56 -11.31 12.45
N CYS A 72 7.13 -11.35 11.24
CA CYS A 72 6.60 -12.16 10.15
C CYS A 72 7.24 -13.55 10.11
N ASP A 73 6.42 -14.59 9.99
CA ASP A 73 6.89 -15.95 9.68
C ASP A 73 7.28 -16.05 8.21
N ALA A 74 6.37 -15.66 7.32
CA ALA A 74 6.64 -15.53 5.91
C ALA A 74 7.00 -14.08 5.57
N LYS A 75 8.02 -13.88 4.73
CA LYS A 75 8.53 -12.56 4.37
C LYS A 75 8.61 -12.41 2.86
N PRO A 76 8.25 -11.22 2.33
CA PRO A 76 8.34 -11.00 0.89
C PRO A 76 9.79 -10.98 0.43
N ALA A 77 10.02 -11.49 -0.77
CA ALA A 77 11.33 -11.53 -1.40
C ALA A 77 11.64 -10.21 -2.12
N LEU A 78 12.94 -9.96 -2.33
CA LEU A 78 13.39 -8.88 -3.20
C LEU A 78 12.78 -9.06 -4.61
N GLY A 79 12.21 -8.01 -5.15
CA GLY A 79 11.55 -8.02 -6.46
C GLY A 79 10.10 -8.49 -6.43
N GLU A 80 9.59 -8.96 -5.30
CA GLU A 80 8.20 -9.37 -5.17
C GLU A 80 7.27 -8.16 -5.24
N ARG A 81 6.17 -8.31 -5.99
CA ARG A 81 5.08 -7.33 -5.99
C ARG A 81 4.15 -7.62 -4.84
N VAL A 82 3.88 -6.60 -4.04
CA VAL A 82 2.96 -6.67 -2.90
C VAL A 82 1.75 -5.78 -3.15
N ARG A 83 0.62 -6.13 -2.53
CA ARG A 83 -0.63 -5.36 -2.60
C ARG A 83 -0.90 -4.78 -1.24
N ILE A 84 -1.22 -3.49 -1.21
CA ILE A 84 -1.40 -2.74 0.03
C ILE A 84 -2.83 -2.21 0.09
N VAL A 85 -3.51 -2.48 1.19
CA VAL A 85 -4.77 -1.82 1.54
C VAL A 85 -4.38 -0.52 2.24
N PRO A 86 -4.64 0.65 1.63
CA PRO A 86 -4.27 1.92 2.23
C PRO A 86 -5.17 2.28 3.41
N ASN A 87 -4.65 3.08 4.32
CA ASN A 87 -5.41 3.57 5.47
C ASN A 87 -6.50 4.58 5.07
N HIS A 88 -6.30 5.30 3.95
CA HIS A 88 -7.21 6.35 3.50
C HIS A 88 -7.24 6.41 1.97
N VAL A 89 -8.30 5.87 1.39
CA VAL A 89 -8.44 5.74 -0.07
C VAL A 89 -8.58 7.08 -0.80
N CYS A 90 -9.20 8.08 -0.16
CA CYS A 90 -9.41 9.39 -0.79
C CYS A 90 -8.08 10.06 -1.15
N VAL A 91 -7.12 10.02 -0.24
CA VAL A 91 -5.78 10.58 -0.45
C VAL A 91 -5.07 9.81 -1.56
N VAL A 92 -5.10 8.49 -1.51
CA VAL A 92 -4.44 7.65 -2.52
C VAL A 92 -5.02 7.91 -3.91
N SER A 93 -6.34 7.97 -4.05
CA SER A 93 -6.98 8.28 -5.33
C SER A 93 -6.54 9.65 -5.86
N ASN A 94 -6.41 10.65 -4.99
CA ASN A 94 -6.01 12.01 -5.39
C ASN A 94 -4.52 12.12 -5.78
N LEU A 95 -3.70 11.16 -5.40
CA LEU A 95 -2.27 11.13 -5.74
C LEU A 95 -1.99 10.54 -7.14
N HIS A 96 -2.96 9.86 -7.74
CA HIS A 96 -2.78 9.15 -9.01
C HIS A 96 -3.60 9.78 -10.13
N ASP A 97 -3.06 9.75 -11.34
CA ASP A 97 -3.75 10.24 -12.54
C ASP A 97 -4.83 9.26 -13.00
N GLU A 98 -4.60 7.98 -12.78
CA GLU A 98 -5.46 6.89 -13.25
C GLU A 98 -5.60 5.81 -12.19
N VAL A 99 -6.75 5.13 -12.20
CA VAL A 99 -6.98 3.89 -11.47
C VAL A 99 -7.25 2.77 -12.45
N VAL A 100 -6.66 1.63 -12.20
CA VAL A 100 -6.81 0.44 -13.04
C VAL A 100 -7.92 -0.42 -12.46
N MET A 101 -8.92 -0.72 -13.28
CA MET A 101 -10.02 -1.61 -12.91
C MET A 101 -9.62 -3.04 -13.24
N SER A 102 -9.74 -3.93 -12.27
CA SER A 102 -9.48 -5.35 -12.48
C SER A 102 -10.66 -6.22 -12.05
N ARG A 103 -10.80 -7.36 -12.72
CA ARG A 103 -11.77 -8.39 -12.37
C ARG A 103 -11.11 -9.75 -12.54
N ASP A 104 -11.16 -10.57 -11.50
CA ASP A 104 -10.55 -11.90 -11.49
C ASP A 104 -9.06 -11.88 -11.90
N GLY A 105 -8.32 -10.88 -11.42
CA GLY A 105 -6.89 -10.72 -11.69
C GLY A 105 -6.54 -10.15 -13.07
N ARG A 106 -7.54 -9.74 -13.86
CA ARG A 106 -7.35 -9.19 -15.21
C ARG A 106 -7.75 -7.73 -15.25
N VAL A 107 -6.95 -6.91 -15.94
CA VAL A 107 -7.28 -5.51 -16.21
C VAL A 107 -8.46 -5.48 -17.20
N VAL A 108 -9.55 -4.81 -16.80
CA VAL A 108 -10.74 -4.67 -17.65
C VAL A 108 -10.95 -3.25 -18.14
N ASP A 109 -10.41 -2.24 -17.44
CA ASP A 109 -10.50 -0.84 -17.83
C ASP A 109 -9.49 0.01 -17.06
N THR A 110 -9.31 1.25 -17.49
CA THR A 110 -8.51 2.26 -16.80
C THR A 110 -9.31 3.57 -16.77
N TRP A 111 -9.48 4.13 -15.60
CA TRP A 111 -10.24 5.36 -15.39
C TRP A 111 -9.32 6.50 -14.98
N ARG A 112 -9.53 7.66 -15.60
CA ARG A 112 -8.85 8.88 -15.14
C ARG A 112 -9.46 9.38 -13.84
N VAL A 113 -8.61 9.84 -12.94
CA VAL A 113 -9.05 10.51 -11.71
C VAL A 113 -9.37 11.97 -12.06
N ALA A 114 -10.64 12.25 -12.32
CA ALA A 114 -11.07 13.54 -12.84
C ALA A 114 -10.76 14.73 -11.91
N ALA A 115 -10.79 14.51 -10.61
CA ALA A 115 -10.55 15.54 -9.60
C ALA A 115 -9.11 15.55 -9.06
N ARG A 116 -8.17 14.87 -9.72
CA ARG A 116 -6.78 14.84 -9.28
C ARG A 116 -6.20 16.25 -9.18
N GLY A 117 -5.63 16.56 -7.99
CA GLY A 117 -5.04 17.87 -7.74
C GLY A 117 -6.04 19.02 -7.57
N LYS A 118 -7.33 18.74 -7.56
CA LYS A 118 -8.39 19.73 -7.38
C LYS A 118 -8.71 20.00 -5.89
N THR A 119 -7.68 20.04 -5.08
CA THR A 119 -7.83 20.38 -3.65
C THR A 119 -8.01 21.88 -3.47
N ARG A 120 -8.88 22.26 -2.54
CA ARG A 120 -9.12 23.66 -2.18
C ARG A 120 -9.25 23.82 -0.68
#